data_e758c7d48d6cb518c25b772ab88fb697
#
_entry.id   e758c7d48d6cb518c25b772ab88fb697
#
_cell.length_a   1.000
_cell.length_b   1.000
_cell.length_c   1.000
_cell.angle_alpha   90.00
_cell.angle_beta   90.00
_cell.angle_gamma   90.00
#
_symmetry.space_group_name_H-M   'P 1'
#
loop_
_entity.id
_entity.type
_entity.pdbx_description
1 polymer ?
#
loop_
_entity_poly.entity_id
_entity_poly.type
_entity_poly.pdbx_seq_one_letter_code
_entity_poly.pdbx_strand_id
1 'polypeptide(L)'
;MRDLIKRLKPTKFEEITALLALYRPGPLNSGMHDEFVDRKHGISPVTYPHELLEQVLEETYGVIVYQEQVMEAARVLAGFSLGQADILRRAMGKKKKEEMEEQREIFVQGCTKNNIKENNAEQIFDLINQFAEYGFNKSHSAAYALISYQTAFLKTYYPEHFMASVLSSELGNTDKIYALIQECNRMGIKVLKPNIISSNKRFIVNKDNEIEYGLGAIKGVADSFIKHVCEKRNILKFKDLWDFSKKIDIKLGGKKSLEALSQSGAFDSLSPSRSIAIASVQDMLKDGSNKNSISNLKSGDLFADFDETFDPYEKYKNIQDLTLSEQLEFEKKSLGYYLSGHPVAAIKNKVNRIRSHSISELTNDIKKSSLICLINSVRQIKDRKGKPLTFINFDDGTGI
;
A
#
# COMPACT_ATOMS: atom_id res chain seq x y z
N MET A 1 -0.10 12.95 -9.88
CA MET A 1 -1.32 12.85 -9.09
C MET A 1 -1.29 13.75 -7.83
N ARG A 2 -0.36 13.56 -6.87
CA ARG A 2 -0.32 14.40 -5.64
C ARG A 2 -0.22 15.90 -5.93
N ASP A 3 0.61 16.29 -6.88
CA ASP A 3 0.75 17.69 -7.29
C ASP A 3 -0.54 18.24 -7.89
N LEU A 4 -1.16 17.50 -8.81
CA LEU A 4 -2.42 17.91 -9.41
C LEU A 4 -3.55 18.03 -8.38
N ILE A 5 -3.65 17.13 -7.38
CA ILE A 5 -4.62 17.24 -6.27
C ILE A 5 -4.39 18.52 -5.46
N LYS A 6 -3.12 18.84 -5.15
CA LYS A 6 -2.77 20.07 -4.40
C LYS A 6 -3.13 21.36 -5.14
N ARG A 7 -3.00 21.34 -6.47
CA ARG A 7 -3.38 22.47 -7.34
C ARG A 7 -4.89 22.55 -7.49
N LEU A 8 -5.56 21.43 -7.75
CA LEU A 8 -7.01 21.36 -7.95
C LEU A 8 -7.79 21.70 -6.67
N LYS A 9 -7.31 21.26 -5.49
CA LYS A 9 -8.01 21.44 -4.20
C LYS A 9 -9.49 21.02 -4.30
N PRO A 10 -9.81 19.76 -4.57
CA PRO A 10 -11.17 19.33 -4.85
C PRO A 10 -12.10 19.66 -3.67
N THR A 11 -13.25 20.24 -3.97
CA THR A 11 -14.32 20.62 -3.02
C THR A 11 -15.62 19.89 -3.30
N LYS A 12 -15.73 19.27 -4.48
CA LYS A 12 -16.89 18.49 -4.92
C LYS A 12 -16.45 17.10 -5.36
N PHE A 13 -17.38 16.14 -5.27
CA PHE A 13 -17.12 14.76 -5.68
C PHE A 13 -16.84 14.64 -7.18
N GLU A 14 -17.54 15.43 -7.98
CA GLU A 14 -17.40 15.50 -9.44
C GLU A 14 -15.97 15.87 -9.85
N GLU A 15 -15.30 16.70 -9.08
CA GLU A 15 -13.91 17.08 -9.34
C GLU A 15 -12.92 15.93 -9.10
N ILE A 16 -13.21 15.05 -8.14
CA ILE A 16 -12.43 13.82 -7.94
C ILE A 16 -12.65 12.88 -9.12
N THR A 17 -13.89 12.81 -9.61
CA THR A 17 -14.23 12.03 -10.81
C THR A 17 -13.48 12.55 -12.03
N ALA A 18 -13.50 13.86 -12.27
CA ALA A 18 -12.76 14.49 -13.37
C ALA A 18 -11.24 14.30 -13.24
N LEU A 19 -10.70 14.41 -12.04
CA LEU A 19 -9.27 14.20 -11.77
C LEU A 19 -8.77 12.84 -12.26
N LEU A 20 -9.54 11.77 -12.00
CA LEU A 20 -9.19 10.42 -12.45
C LEU A 20 -9.20 10.27 -13.97
N ALA A 21 -10.08 11.00 -14.64
CA ALA A 21 -10.14 11.06 -16.09
C ALA A 21 -8.99 11.88 -16.70
N LEU A 22 -8.59 12.98 -16.05
CA LEU A 22 -7.59 13.92 -16.52
C LEU A 22 -6.14 13.47 -16.23
N TYR A 23 -5.91 12.68 -15.18
CA TYR A 23 -4.55 12.24 -14.82
C TYR A 23 -4.09 11.03 -15.65
N ARG A 24 -3.93 11.24 -16.95
CA ARG A 24 -3.46 10.26 -17.93
C ARG A 24 -2.55 10.94 -18.96
N PRO A 25 -1.64 10.18 -19.63
CA PRO A 25 -0.66 10.78 -20.55
C PRO A 25 -1.26 11.73 -21.60
N GLY A 26 -2.40 11.37 -22.19
CA GLY A 26 -3.07 12.20 -23.20
C GLY A 26 -3.50 13.56 -22.66
N PRO A 27 -4.44 13.64 -21.71
CA PRO A 27 -4.88 14.90 -21.10
C PRO A 27 -3.75 15.69 -20.44
N LEU A 28 -2.71 15.01 -19.88
CA LEU A 28 -1.54 15.70 -19.31
C LEU A 28 -0.71 16.37 -20.40
N ASN A 29 -0.49 15.71 -21.54
CA ASN A 29 0.30 16.25 -22.64
C ASN A 29 -0.44 17.36 -23.42
N SER A 30 -1.76 17.34 -23.45
CA SER A 30 -2.58 18.36 -24.13
C SER A 30 -2.86 19.60 -23.27
N GLY A 31 -2.48 19.60 -21.98
CA GLY A 31 -2.73 20.72 -21.07
C GLY A 31 -4.17 20.81 -20.53
N MET A 32 -5.06 19.87 -20.85
CA MET A 32 -6.46 19.86 -20.40
C MET A 32 -6.59 19.90 -18.88
N HIS A 33 -5.69 19.27 -18.15
CA HIS A 33 -5.68 19.26 -16.69
C HIS A 33 -5.35 20.65 -16.10
N ASP A 34 -4.49 21.43 -16.76
CA ASP A 34 -4.17 22.79 -16.36
C ASP A 34 -5.36 23.71 -16.63
N GLU A 35 -5.97 23.61 -17.79
CA GLU A 35 -7.16 24.37 -18.16
C GLU A 35 -8.32 24.13 -17.19
N PHE A 36 -8.56 22.86 -16.80
CA PHE A 36 -9.57 22.51 -15.82
C PHE A 36 -9.30 23.16 -14.45
N VAL A 37 -8.05 23.12 -13.98
CA VAL A 37 -7.64 23.74 -12.71
C VAL A 37 -7.79 25.25 -12.76
N ASP A 38 -7.33 25.89 -13.83
CA ASP A 38 -7.35 27.34 -13.98
C ASP A 38 -8.77 27.89 -14.06
N ARG A 39 -9.66 27.21 -14.79
CA ARG A 39 -11.09 27.57 -14.88
C ARG A 39 -11.81 27.37 -13.55
N LYS A 40 -11.53 26.27 -12.83
CA LYS A 40 -12.08 26.05 -11.49
C LYS A 40 -11.74 27.20 -10.53
N HIS A 41 -10.52 27.69 -10.57
CA HIS A 41 -10.03 28.73 -9.66
C HIS A 41 -10.29 30.15 -10.17
N GLY A 42 -10.95 30.31 -11.33
CA GLY A 42 -11.23 31.61 -11.92
C GLY A 42 -10.00 32.32 -12.48
N ILE A 43 -8.87 31.62 -12.66
CA ILE A 43 -7.66 32.16 -13.30
C ILE A 43 -7.94 32.38 -14.79
N SER A 44 -8.67 31.45 -15.42
CA SER A 44 -9.19 31.57 -16.77
C SER A 44 -10.71 31.57 -16.75
N PRO A 45 -11.38 32.33 -17.66
CA PRO A 45 -12.82 32.32 -17.75
C PRO A 45 -13.37 30.96 -18.19
N VAL A 46 -14.49 30.55 -17.59
CA VAL A 46 -15.23 29.40 -18.09
C VAL A 46 -15.94 29.81 -19.39
N THR A 47 -15.63 29.10 -20.46
CA THR A 47 -16.23 29.34 -21.78
C THR A 47 -16.83 28.07 -22.31
N TYR A 48 -17.95 28.19 -23.04
CA TYR A 48 -18.63 27.07 -23.68
C TYR A 48 -18.59 27.25 -25.20
N PRO A 49 -18.33 26.19 -25.98
CA PRO A 49 -18.30 26.24 -27.44
C PRO A 49 -19.66 26.71 -28.03
N HIS A 50 -20.75 26.48 -27.33
CA HIS A 50 -22.10 26.93 -27.65
C HIS A 50 -22.92 27.04 -26.36
N GLU A 51 -23.86 28.00 -26.30
CA GLU A 51 -24.72 28.23 -25.11
C GLU A 51 -25.48 26.98 -24.67
N LEU A 52 -25.96 26.17 -25.61
CA LEU A 52 -26.65 24.91 -25.33
C LEU A 52 -25.77 23.87 -24.65
N LEU A 53 -24.46 24.03 -24.70
CA LEU A 53 -23.50 23.11 -24.05
C LEU A 53 -23.20 23.50 -22.59
N GLU A 54 -23.68 24.62 -22.09
CA GLU A 54 -23.47 25.05 -20.72
C GLU A 54 -23.87 23.94 -19.74
N GLN A 55 -25.13 23.46 -19.83
CA GLN A 55 -25.63 22.39 -18.95
C GLN A 55 -24.86 21.06 -19.07
N VAL A 56 -24.27 20.79 -20.23
CA VAL A 56 -23.51 19.57 -20.48
C VAL A 56 -22.11 19.64 -19.89
N LEU A 57 -21.51 20.85 -19.89
CA LEU A 57 -20.11 21.07 -19.54
C LEU A 57 -19.90 21.87 -18.23
N GLU A 58 -20.97 22.32 -17.57
CA GLU A 58 -20.88 23.08 -16.32
C GLU A 58 -20.10 22.34 -15.24
N GLU A 59 -20.38 21.04 -15.08
CA GLU A 59 -19.71 20.17 -14.11
C GLU A 59 -18.19 20.11 -14.31
N THR A 60 -17.73 20.30 -15.54
CA THR A 60 -16.32 20.22 -15.94
C THR A 60 -15.72 21.57 -16.34
N TYR A 61 -16.36 22.68 -15.92
CA TYR A 61 -15.87 24.04 -16.17
C TYR A 61 -15.68 24.36 -17.67
N GLY A 62 -16.56 23.82 -18.54
CA GLY A 62 -16.48 23.98 -19.98
C GLY A 62 -15.45 23.10 -20.70
N VAL A 63 -14.73 22.23 -19.97
CA VAL A 63 -13.77 21.28 -20.57
C VAL A 63 -14.49 19.97 -20.88
N ILE A 64 -14.34 19.45 -22.10
CA ILE A 64 -14.87 18.14 -22.45
C ILE A 64 -13.92 17.08 -21.83
N VAL A 65 -14.43 16.27 -20.90
CA VAL A 65 -13.65 15.25 -20.17
C VAL A 65 -14.18 13.84 -20.44
N TYR A 66 -15.50 13.70 -20.64
CA TYR A 66 -16.18 12.42 -20.70
C TYR A 66 -16.75 12.11 -22.08
N GLN A 67 -16.75 10.83 -22.47
CA GLN A 67 -17.43 10.35 -23.67
C GLN A 67 -18.93 10.66 -23.64
N GLU A 68 -19.52 10.59 -22.47
CA GLU A 68 -20.95 10.91 -22.23
C GLU A 68 -21.26 12.36 -22.55
N GLN A 69 -20.32 13.29 -22.30
CA GLN A 69 -20.50 14.70 -22.66
C GLN A 69 -20.50 14.91 -24.18
N VAL A 70 -19.67 14.14 -24.91
CA VAL A 70 -19.71 14.16 -26.38
C VAL A 70 -21.02 13.64 -26.91
N MET A 71 -21.52 12.53 -26.36
CA MET A 71 -22.81 11.96 -26.74
C MET A 71 -23.95 12.94 -26.48
N GLU A 72 -23.95 13.62 -25.34
CA GLU A 72 -24.98 14.59 -25.00
C GLU A 72 -24.85 15.86 -25.85
N ALA A 73 -23.63 16.33 -26.12
CA ALA A 73 -23.41 17.45 -27.04
C ALA A 73 -23.98 17.16 -28.45
N ALA A 74 -23.77 15.97 -28.99
CA ALA A 74 -24.33 15.57 -30.27
C ALA A 74 -25.88 15.51 -30.23
N ARG A 75 -26.46 15.10 -29.12
CA ARG A 75 -27.92 15.07 -28.93
C ARG A 75 -28.50 16.47 -28.86
N VAL A 76 -27.92 17.35 -28.08
CA VAL A 76 -28.41 18.70 -27.82
C VAL A 76 -28.23 19.60 -29.06
N LEU A 77 -27.07 19.53 -29.72
CA LEU A 77 -26.76 20.40 -30.85
C LEU A 77 -27.31 19.88 -32.18
N ALA A 78 -27.09 18.59 -32.47
CA ALA A 78 -27.40 17.99 -33.75
C ALA A 78 -28.70 17.14 -33.77
N GLY A 79 -29.38 17.01 -32.62
CA GLY A 79 -30.59 16.23 -32.53
C GLY A 79 -30.39 14.71 -32.66
N PHE A 80 -29.18 14.21 -32.33
CA PHE A 80 -28.91 12.78 -32.41
C PHE A 80 -29.79 11.98 -31.44
N SER A 81 -30.27 10.84 -31.89
CA SER A 81 -30.81 9.83 -31.00
C SER A 81 -29.70 9.21 -30.14
N LEU A 82 -30.04 8.55 -29.05
CA LEU A 82 -29.07 7.84 -28.20
C LEU A 82 -28.22 6.83 -29.01
N GLY A 83 -28.87 6.12 -29.98
CA GLY A 83 -28.17 5.18 -30.85
C GLY A 83 -27.14 5.84 -31.77
N GLN A 84 -27.50 6.99 -32.37
CA GLN A 84 -26.57 7.77 -33.19
C GLN A 84 -25.41 8.35 -32.37
N ALA A 85 -25.68 8.86 -31.19
CA ALA A 85 -24.65 9.35 -30.29
C ALA A 85 -23.69 8.22 -29.85
N ASP A 86 -24.17 6.99 -29.65
CA ASP A 86 -23.32 5.84 -29.34
C ASP A 86 -22.48 5.41 -30.57
N ILE A 87 -23.00 5.53 -31.79
CA ILE A 87 -22.22 5.28 -33.01
C ILE A 87 -21.07 6.29 -33.09
N LEU A 88 -21.33 7.58 -32.87
CA LEU A 88 -20.28 8.61 -32.81
C LEU A 88 -19.21 8.26 -31.74
N ARG A 89 -19.62 7.93 -30.54
CA ARG A 89 -18.71 7.51 -29.46
C ARG A 89 -17.83 6.30 -29.87
N ARG A 90 -18.41 5.32 -30.56
CA ARG A 90 -17.67 4.14 -31.03
C ARG A 90 -16.70 4.48 -32.16
N ALA A 91 -17.08 5.37 -33.08
CA ALA A 91 -16.22 5.85 -34.16
C ALA A 91 -14.97 6.55 -33.58
N MET A 92 -15.17 7.40 -32.56
CA MET A 92 -14.09 8.02 -31.80
C MET A 92 -13.13 6.99 -31.21
N GLY A 93 -13.65 5.95 -30.54
CA GLY A 93 -12.84 4.90 -29.89
C GLY A 93 -12.04 4.06 -30.89
N LYS A 94 -12.55 3.84 -32.11
CA LYS A 94 -11.90 3.04 -33.15
C LYS A 94 -10.84 3.81 -33.97
N LYS A 95 -10.83 5.15 -33.87
CA LYS A 95 -9.94 6.05 -34.61
C LYS A 95 -9.97 5.86 -36.13
N LYS A 96 -11.13 5.46 -36.68
CA LYS A 96 -11.30 5.30 -38.10
C LYS A 96 -11.71 6.63 -38.76
N LYS A 97 -10.85 7.19 -39.58
CA LYS A 97 -11.07 8.50 -40.21
C LYS A 97 -12.35 8.55 -41.03
N GLU A 98 -12.64 7.50 -41.82
CA GLU A 98 -13.83 7.41 -42.68
C GLU A 98 -15.12 7.42 -41.86
N GLU A 99 -15.20 6.61 -40.74
CA GLU A 99 -16.35 6.60 -39.87
C GLU A 99 -16.54 7.96 -39.17
N MET A 100 -15.46 8.67 -38.81
CA MET A 100 -15.50 9.99 -38.19
C MET A 100 -15.97 11.08 -39.19
N GLU A 101 -15.56 11.03 -40.45
CA GLU A 101 -16.01 11.98 -41.48
C GLU A 101 -17.50 11.83 -41.78
N GLU A 102 -18.01 10.62 -41.88
CA GLU A 102 -19.45 10.37 -42.00
C GLU A 102 -20.23 10.95 -40.81
N GLN A 103 -19.72 10.76 -39.60
CA GLN A 103 -20.36 11.31 -38.38
C GLN A 103 -20.30 12.85 -38.37
N ARG A 104 -19.23 13.46 -38.94
CA ARG A 104 -19.09 14.91 -39.08
C ARG A 104 -20.19 15.48 -39.95
N GLU A 105 -20.43 14.90 -41.13
CA GLU A 105 -21.47 15.36 -42.02
C GLU A 105 -22.85 15.29 -41.40
N ILE A 106 -23.18 14.19 -40.75
CA ILE A 106 -24.46 14.01 -40.05
C ILE A 106 -24.63 15.03 -38.91
N PHE A 107 -23.55 15.25 -38.16
CA PHE A 107 -23.55 16.21 -37.04
C PHE A 107 -23.77 17.65 -37.55
N VAL A 108 -23.02 18.11 -38.56
CA VAL A 108 -23.13 19.45 -39.09
C VAL A 108 -24.52 19.69 -39.70
N GLN A 109 -25.05 18.71 -40.48
CA GLN A 109 -26.41 18.79 -40.99
C GLN A 109 -27.47 18.88 -39.88
N GLY A 110 -27.31 18.12 -38.83
CA GLY A 110 -28.19 18.15 -37.66
C GLY A 110 -28.16 19.50 -36.93
N CYS A 111 -26.98 20.06 -36.72
CA CYS A 111 -26.78 21.37 -36.12
C CYS A 111 -27.42 22.50 -36.99
N THR A 112 -27.25 22.45 -38.29
CA THR A 112 -27.83 23.41 -39.20
C THR A 112 -29.36 23.40 -39.17
N LYS A 113 -29.96 22.20 -39.08
CA LYS A 113 -31.42 22.06 -38.89
C LYS A 113 -31.91 22.70 -37.55
N ASN A 114 -31.05 22.72 -36.55
CA ASN A 114 -31.32 23.32 -35.23
C ASN A 114 -30.87 24.80 -35.17
N ASN A 115 -30.74 25.48 -36.32
CA ASN A 115 -30.37 26.90 -36.46
C ASN A 115 -28.95 27.23 -35.94
N ILE A 116 -28.06 26.29 -35.83
CA ILE A 116 -26.64 26.52 -35.54
C ILE A 116 -25.88 26.74 -36.84
N LYS A 117 -25.10 27.81 -36.93
CA LYS A 117 -24.32 28.14 -38.10
C LYS A 117 -23.34 27.00 -38.43
N GLU A 118 -23.23 26.64 -39.72
CA GLU A 118 -22.40 25.58 -40.23
C GLU A 118 -20.94 25.66 -39.69
N ASN A 119 -20.32 26.83 -39.83
CA ASN A 119 -18.96 27.07 -39.35
C ASN A 119 -18.80 26.81 -37.85
N ASN A 120 -19.81 27.16 -37.04
CA ASN A 120 -19.77 26.85 -35.59
C ASN A 120 -19.92 25.37 -35.33
N ALA A 121 -20.78 24.69 -36.09
CA ALA A 121 -20.95 23.23 -35.98
C ALA A 121 -19.66 22.49 -36.32
N GLU A 122 -18.97 22.92 -37.42
CA GLU A 122 -17.66 22.36 -37.81
C GLU A 122 -16.61 22.56 -36.71
N GLN A 123 -16.49 23.76 -36.17
CA GLN A 123 -15.54 24.04 -35.05
C GLN A 123 -15.82 23.20 -33.82
N ILE A 124 -17.08 23.00 -33.46
CA ILE A 124 -17.48 22.17 -32.33
C ILE A 124 -17.14 20.70 -32.60
N PHE A 125 -17.39 20.23 -33.85
CA PHE A 125 -17.02 18.86 -34.22
C PHE A 125 -15.50 18.65 -34.20
N ASP A 126 -14.71 19.64 -34.60
CA ASP A 126 -13.26 19.59 -34.53
C ASP A 126 -12.78 19.47 -33.07
N LEU A 127 -13.39 20.22 -32.12
CA LEU A 127 -13.14 20.06 -30.69
C LEU A 127 -13.49 18.65 -30.21
N ILE A 128 -14.65 18.13 -30.62
CA ILE A 128 -15.08 16.76 -30.30
C ILE A 128 -14.07 15.73 -30.86
N ASN A 129 -13.63 15.92 -32.10
CA ASN A 129 -12.68 15.01 -32.75
C ASN A 129 -11.30 15.06 -32.10
N GLN A 130 -10.81 16.24 -31.72
CA GLN A 130 -9.58 16.40 -30.96
C GLN A 130 -9.67 15.69 -29.59
N PHE A 131 -10.81 15.81 -28.93
CA PHE A 131 -11.09 15.13 -27.67
C PHE A 131 -11.29 13.61 -27.86
N ALA A 132 -11.67 13.15 -29.05
CA ALA A 132 -11.90 11.72 -29.33
C ALA A 132 -10.76 10.80 -28.91
N GLU A 133 -9.52 11.31 -28.95
CA GLU A 133 -8.34 10.57 -28.55
C GLU A 133 -8.25 10.34 -27.02
N TYR A 134 -8.93 11.18 -26.21
CA TYR A 134 -8.73 11.26 -24.77
C TYR A 134 -10.01 11.05 -23.95
N GLY A 135 -11.17 10.88 -24.60
CA GLY A 135 -12.46 10.68 -23.96
C GLY A 135 -12.47 9.55 -22.93
N PHE A 136 -12.95 9.82 -21.72
CA PHE A 136 -13.02 8.84 -20.66
C PHE A 136 -14.46 8.45 -20.31
N ASN A 137 -14.69 7.21 -19.92
CA ASN A 137 -16.01 6.79 -19.45
C ASN A 137 -16.29 7.37 -18.06
N LYS A 138 -17.34 8.18 -17.93
CA LYS A 138 -17.73 8.85 -16.67
C LYS A 138 -18.10 7.84 -15.59
N SER A 139 -18.86 6.80 -15.93
CA SER A 139 -19.30 5.78 -14.98
C SER A 139 -18.12 5.05 -14.35
N HIS A 140 -17.11 4.71 -15.16
CA HIS A 140 -15.88 4.09 -14.65
C HIS A 140 -15.14 5.03 -13.70
N SER A 141 -14.99 6.30 -14.08
CA SER A 141 -14.32 7.30 -13.25
C SER A 141 -15.06 7.52 -11.92
N ALA A 142 -16.39 7.64 -11.96
CA ALA A 142 -17.21 7.85 -10.77
C ALA A 142 -17.10 6.68 -9.78
N ALA A 143 -17.09 5.44 -10.26
CA ALA A 143 -16.92 4.26 -9.41
C ALA A 143 -15.56 4.28 -8.66
N TYR A 144 -14.47 4.61 -9.36
CA TYR A 144 -13.16 4.74 -8.74
C TYR A 144 -13.04 5.99 -7.85
N ALA A 145 -13.69 7.08 -8.20
CA ALA A 145 -13.75 8.28 -7.37
C ALA A 145 -14.41 8.00 -6.02
N LEU A 146 -15.47 7.19 -6.01
CA LEU A 146 -16.15 6.79 -4.77
C LEU A 146 -15.21 6.01 -3.84
N ILE A 147 -14.50 5.02 -4.38
CA ILE A 147 -13.52 4.25 -3.61
C ILE A 147 -12.39 5.16 -3.11
N SER A 148 -11.90 6.06 -3.97
CA SER A 148 -10.83 7.01 -3.59
C SER A 148 -11.28 7.94 -2.47
N TYR A 149 -12.50 8.45 -2.53
CA TYR A 149 -13.09 9.27 -1.48
C TYR A 149 -13.25 8.48 -0.17
N GLN A 150 -13.84 7.29 -0.23
CA GLN A 150 -14.04 6.44 0.95
C GLN A 150 -12.71 6.08 1.64
N THR A 151 -11.70 5.72 0.86
CA THR A 151 -10.38 5.39 1.43
C THR A 151 -9.68 6.61 2.02
N ALA A 152 -9.81 7.79 1.39
CA ALA A 152 -9.32 9.05 1.93
C ALA A 152 -10.04 9.44 3.22
N PHE A 153 -11.37 9.28 3.27
CA PHE A 153 -12.18 9.50 4.46
C PHE A 153 -11.74 8.61 5.61
N LEU A 154 -11.63 7.29 5.37
CA LEU A 154 -11.20 6.33 6.39
C LEU A 154 -9.77 6.64 6.88
N LYS A 155 -8.85 6.97 5.97
CA LYS A 155 -7.48 7.33 6.36
C LYS A 155 -7.41 8.61 7.19
N THR A 156 -8.34 9.55 6.96
CA THR A 156 -8.37 10.84 7.67
C THR A 156 -8.99 10.72 9.06
N TYR A 157 -10.12 10.02 9.18
CA TYR A 157 -10.91 9.98 10.42
C TYR A 157 -10.67 8.73 11.26
N TYR A 158 -10.13 7.64 10.67
CA TYR A 158 -9.83 6.37 11.34
C TYR A 158 -8.48 5.83 10.89
N PRO A 159 -7.39 6.64 11.03
CA PRO A 159 -6.10 6.34 10.42
C PRO A 159 -5.50 5.02 10.91
N GLU A 160 -5.61 4.68 12.20
CA GLU A 160 -5.07 3.45 12.76
C GLU A 160 -5.76 2.22 12.17
N HIS A 161 -7.09 2.25 12.10
CA HIS A 161 -7.89 1.14 11.54
C HIS A 161 -7.66 0.99 10.03
N PHE A 162 -7.56 2.11 9.31
CA PHE A 162 -7.24 2.10 7.90
C PHE A 162 -5.86 1.49 7.65
N MET A 163 -4.84 1.94 8.38
CA MET A 163 -3.47 1.44 8.23
C MET A 163 -3.33 -0.02 8.67
N ALA A 164 -3.99 -0.44 9.73
CA ALA A 164 -4.03 -1.86 10.15
C ALA A 164 -4.66 -2.75 9.06
N SER A 165 -5.73 -2.28 8.41
CA SER A 165 -6.37 -2.99 7.31
C SER A 165 -5.47 -3.08 6.08
N VAL A 166 -4.80 -1.99 5.69
CA VAL A 166 -3.86 -1.96 4.55
C VAL A 166 -2.65 -2.84 4.83
N LEU A 167 -2.05 -2.78 6.02
CA LEU A 167 -0.97 -3.68 6.45
C LEU A 167 -1.41 -5.14 6.34
N SER A 168 -2.64 -5.44 6.76
CA SER A 168 -3.21 -6.79 6.70
C SER A 168 -3.50 -7.29 5.29
N SER A 169 -3.72 -6.40 4.32
CA SER A 169 -3.90 -6.77 2.92
C SER A 169 -2.58 -7.14 2.22
N GLU A 170 -1.46 -6.70 2.77
CA GLU A 170 -0.12 -6.92 2.21
C GLU A 170 0.68 -8.03 2.95
N LEU A 171 0.00 -8.90 3.72
CA LEU A 171 0.65 -10.05 4.36
C LEU A 171 1.42 -10.88 3.31
N GLY A 172 2.70 -11.16 3.58
CA GLY A 172 3.61 -11.83 2.66
C GLY A 172 4.44 -10.91 1.77
N ASN A 173 4.11 -9.61 1.68
CA ASN A 173 4.91 -8.62 0.96
C ASN A 173 5.67 -7.70 1.94
N THR A 174 6.83 -8.14 2.36
CA THR A 174 7.61 -7.45 3.42
C THR A 174 8.06 -6.04 3.04
N ASP A 175 8.34 -5.78 1.77
CA ASP A 175 8.77 -4.45 1.31
C ASP A 175 7.63 -3.44 1.42
N LYS A 176 6.42 -3.86 1.06
CA LYS A 176 5.22 -3.03 1.25
C LYS A 176 4.87 -2.84 2.72
N ILE A 177 4.98 -3.90 3.54
CA ILE A 177 4.76 -3.79 4.99
C ILE A 177 5.72 -2.78 5.59
N TYR A 178 7.01 -2.84 5.23
CA TYR A 178 8.00 -1.86 5.69
C TYR A 178 7.62 -0.43 5.30
N ALA A 179 7.29 -0.20 4.02
CA ALA A 179 6.88 1.12 3.54
C ALA A 179 5.61 1.65 4.26
N LEU A 180 4.65 0.77 4.55
CA LEU A 180 3.44 1.12 5.29
C LEU A 180 3.71 1.42 6.77
N ILE A 181 4.64 0.70 7.41
CA ILE A 181 5.07 1.01 8.78
C ILE A 181 5.77 2.37 8.84
N GLN A 182 6.61 2.69 7.84
CA GLN A 182 7.20 4.04 7.74
C GLN A 182 6.13 5.12 7.55
N GLU A 183 5.07 4.83 6.80
CA GLU A 183 3.92 5.73 6.68
C GLU A 183 3.19 5.88 8.02
N CYS A 184 2.95 4.80 8.78
CA CYS A 184 2.41 4.85 10.14
C CYS A 184 3.25 5.78 11.03
N ASN A 185 4.56 5.60 11.03
CA ASN A 185 5.48 6.44 11.82
C ASN A 185 5.37 7.93 11.44
N ARG A 186 5.29 8.25 10.13
CA ARG A 186 5.08 9.64 9.65
C ARG A 186 3.74 10.23 10.08
N MET A 187 2.73 9.38 10.23
CA MET A 187 1.40 9.77 10.71
C MET A 187 1.30 9.82 12.24
N GLY A 188 2.37 9.49 12.97
CA GLY A 188 2.36 9.39 14.42
C GLY A 188 1.64 8.16 14.98
N ILE A 189 1.36 7.16 14.13
CA ILE A 189 0.68 5.92 14.52
C ILE A 189 1.73 4.92 14.98
N LYS A 190 1.58 4.44 16.20
CA LYS A 190 2.49 3.47 16.79
C LYS A 190 2.13 2.05 16.34
N VAL A 191 3.11 1.35 15.76
CA VAL A 191 3.01 -0.08 15.45
C VAL A 191 3.83 -0.84 16.48
N LEU A 192 3.17 -1.72 17.22
CA LEU A 192 3.80 -2.52 18.29
C LEU A 192 4.65 -3.65 17.69
N LYS A 193 5.58 -4.15 18.51
CA LYS A 193 6.36 -5.36 18.15
C LYS A 193 5.47 -6.60 18.14
N PRO A 194 5.84 -7.64 17.39
CA PRO A 194 5.16 -8.93 17.46
C PRO A 194 5.11 -9.45 18.90
N ASN A 195 3.96 -9.96 19.33
CA ASN A 195 3.81 -10.57 20.64
C ASN A 195 2.87 -11.77 20.54
N ILE A 196 3.34 -12.96 20.92
CA ILE A 196 2.55 -14.20 20.81
C ILE A 196 1.29 -14.18 21.69
N ILE A 197 1.29 -13.38 22.77
CA ILE A 197 0.16 -13.29 23.69
C ILE A 197 -0.96 -12.41 23.14
N SER A 198 -0.63 -11.28 22.51
CA SER A 198 -1.63 -10.28 22.06
C SER A 198 -1.85 -10.29 20.54
N SER A 199 -0.79 -10.44 19.75
CA SER A 199 -0.84 -10.31 18.29
C SER A 199 -1.73 -11.36 17.62
N ASN A 200 -2.57 -10.93 16.66
CA ASN A 200 -3.38 -11.83 15.85
C ASN A 200 -2.69 -12.17 14.51
N LYS A 201 -3.32 -12.97 13.66
CA LYS A 201 -2.82 -13.22 12.30
C LYS A 201 -2.69 -11.90 11.51
N ARG A 202 -3.70 -11.03 11.61
CA ARG A 202 -3.75 -9.72 10.96
C ARG A 202 -3.29 -8.63 11.93
N PHE A 203 -2.88 -7.50 11.38
CA PHE A 203 -2.70 -6.29 12.16
C PHE A 203 -4.05 -5.82 12.67
N ILE A 204 -4.15 -5.49 13.95
CA ILE A 204 -5.37 -5.01 14.59
C ILE A 204 -5.06 -3.79 15.46
N VAL A 205 -6.06 -2.97 15.69
CA VAL A 205 -5.94 -1.81 16.59
C VAL A 205 -6.36 -2.23 18.00
N ASN A 206 -5.52 -1.93 18.98
CA ASN A 206 -5.81 -2.19 20.40
C ASN A 206 -6.64 -1.04 21.03
N LYS A 207 -6.92 -1.14 22.33
CA LYS A 207 -7.71 -0.15 23.07
C LYS A 207 -7.02 1.22 23.20
N ASP A 208 -5.71 1.25 23.05
CA ASP A 208 -4.89 2.46 23.14
C ASP A 208 -4.66 3.12 21.79
N ASN A 209 -5.39 2.71 20.74
CA ASN A 209 -5.25 3.14 19.35
C ASN A 209 -3.86 2.84 18.74
N GLU A 210 -3.16 1.82 19.27
CA GLU A 210 -1.91 1.35 18.69
C GLU A 210 -2.17 0.13 17.79
N ILE A 211 -1.37 -0.05 16.75
CA ILE A 211 -1.49 -1.20 15.85
C ILE A 211 -0.67 -2.36 16.39
N GLU A 212 -1.32 -3.45 16.80
CA GLU A 212 -0.66 -4.71 17.11
C GLU A 212 -0.15 -5.40 15.84
N TYR A 213 1.08 -5.90 15.90
CA TYR A 213 1.72 -6.56 14.77
C TYR A 213 1.00 -7.84 14.35
N GLY A 214 0.80 -8.04 13.05
CA GLY A 214 0.20 -9.27 12.53
C GLY A 214 1.20 -10.43 12.48
N LEU A 215 0.96 -11.51 13.21
CA LEU A 215 1.83 -12.70 13.18
C LEU A 215 1.96 -13.32 11.78
N GLY A 216 0.95 -13.13 10.92
CA GLY A 216 0.97 -13.56 9.52
C GLY A 216 1.97 -12.80 8.64
N ALA A 217 2.51 -11.68 9.12
CA ALA A 217 3.57 -10.94 8.44
C ALA A 217 4.98 -11.47 8.75
N ILE A 218 5.12 -12.37 9.73
CA ILE A 218 6.41 -12.98 10.09
C ILE A 218 6.73 -14.09 9.09
N LYS A 219 7.87 -14.00 8.41
CA LYS A 219 8.29 -14.98 7.40
C LYS A 219 8.51 -16.36 8.02
N GLY A 220 7.85 -17.36 7.46
CA GLY A 220 8.08 -18.75 7.82
C GLY A 220 7.22 -19.28 8.97
N VAL A 221 6.30 -18.47 9.50
CA VAL A 221 5.30 -18.93 10.47
C VAL A 221 4.11 -19.52 9.71
N ALA A 222 3.72 -20.76 10.05
CA ALA A 222 2.61 -21.43 9.41
C ALA A 222 1.25 -20.87 9.85
N ASP A 223 0.35 -20.62 8.90
CA ASP A 223 -0.99 -20.09 9.16
C ASP A 223 -1.81 -20.95 10.12
N SER A 224 -1.73 -22.29 9.99
CA SER A 224 -2.39 -23.24 10.87
C SER A 224 -1.92 -23.09 12.32
N PHE A 225 -0.62 -22.85 12.51
CA PHE A 225 -0.04 -22.65 13.83
C PHE A 225 -0.52 -21.33 14.45
N ILE A 226 -0.52 -20.23 13.69
CA ILE A 226 -1.04 -18.93 14.16
C ILE A 226 -2.50 -19.06 14.61
N LYS A 227 -3.33 -19.72 13.79
CA LYS A 227 -4.75 -19.94 14.09
C LYS A 227 -4.90 -20.72 15.39
N HIS A 228 -4.17 -21.82 15.54
CA HIS A 228 -4.19 -22.65 16.73
C HIS A 228 -3.76 -21.87 17.99
N VAL A 229 -2.69 -21.09 17.92
CA VAL A 229 -2.24 -20.23 19.03
C VAL A 229 -3.30 -19.20 19.40
N CYS A 230 -3.88 -18.49 18.42
CA CYS A 230 -4.90 -17.49 18.66
C CYS A 230 -6.17 -18.05 19.32
N GLU A 231 -6.59 -19.26 18.92
CA GLU A 231 -7.73 -19.96 19.51
C GLU A 231 -7.44 -20.38 20.97
N LYS A 232 -6.27 -20.98 21.19
CA LYS A 232 -5.92 -21.53 22.51
C LYS A 232 -5.64 -20.44 23.55
N ARG A 233 -5.00 -19.34 23.20
CA ARG A 233 -4.68 -18.25 24.15
C ARG A 233 -5.93 -17.54 24.72
N ASN A 234 -7.06 -17.60 24.03
CA ASN A 234 -8.32 -17.07 24.54
C ASN A 234 -8.84 -17.84 25.76
N ILE A 235 -8.40 -19.10 25.89
CA ILE A 235 -8.81 -20.01 26.97
C ILE A 235 -7.66 -20.22 27.96
N LEU A 236 -6.42 -20.29 27.46
CA LEU A 236 -5.23 -20.64 28.21
C LEU A 236 -4.31 -19.41 28.35
N LYS A 237 -3.84 -19.15 29.56
CA LYS A 237 -2.75 -18.19 29.81
C LYS A 237 -1.43 -18.93 29.77
N PHE A 238 -0.40 -18.27 29.21
CA PHE A 238 0.98 -18.77 29.16
C PHE A 238 1.83 -18.02 30.17
N LYS A 239 2.57 -18.74 30.99
CA LYS A 239 3.49 -18.17 32.00
C LYS A 239 4.86 -17.88 31.38
N ASP A 240 5.37 -18.85 30.60
CA ASP A 240 6.69 -18.84 29.97
C ASP A 240 6.70 -19.70 28.69
N LEU A 241 7.88 -19.87 28.07
CA LEU A 241 8.05 -20.68 26.87
C LEU A 241 7.71 -22.17 27.07
N TRP A 242 7.98 -22.71 28.25
CA TRP A 242 7.76 -24.11 28.55
C TRP A 242 6.28 -24.40 28.78
N ASP A 243 5.62 -23.51 29.49
CA ASP A 243 4.18 -23.57 29.65
C ASP A 243 3.45 -23.41 28.30
N PHE A 244 3.96 -22.52 27.43
CA PHE A 244 3.48 -22.38 26.04
C PHE A 244 3.68 -23.69 25.26
N SER A 245 4.89 -24.31 25.29
CA SER A 245 5.20 -25.56 24.57
C SER A 245 4.33 -26.73 25.04
N LYS A 246 3.98 -26.76 26.34
CA LYS A 246 3.09 -27.77 26.92
C LYS A 246 1.61 -27.59 26.54
N LYS A 247 1.15 -26.37 26.31
CA LYS A 247 -0.26 -26.04 26.04
C LYS A 247 -0.61 -25.96 24.56
N ILE A 248 0.36 -25.67 23.71
CA ILE A 248 0.20 -25.51 22.27
C ILE A 248 0.70 -26.74 21.52
N ASP A 249 0.02 -27.09 20.43
CA ASP A 249 0.54 -28.12 19.52
C ASP A 249 1.63 -27.54 18.61
N ILE A 250 2.87 -27.66 19.09
CA ILE A 250 4.07 -27.15 18.41
C ILE A 250 4.34 -27.82 17.06
N LYS A 251 3.84 -29.05 16.85
CA LYS A 251 4.03 -29.76 15.57
C LYS A 251 3.36 -29.03 14.39
N LEU A 252 2.29 -28.31 14.64
CA LEU A 252 1.60 -27.49 13.62
C LEU A 252 2.50 -26.37 13.05
N GLY A 253 3.42 -25.85 13.86
CA GLY A 253 4.37 -24.81 13.45
C GLY A 253 5.72 -25.36 12.99
N GLY A 254 6.16 -26.42 13.64
CA GLY A 254 7.48 -27.00 13.45
C GLY A 254 8.63 -26.03 13.82
N LYS A 255 9.85 -26.48 13.56
CA LYS A 255 11.08 -25.74 13.88
C LYS A 255 11.11 -24.34 13.27
N LYS A 256 10.75 -24.23 11.99
CA LYS A 256 10.81 -22.97 11.23
C LYS A 256 9.93 -21.88 11.82
N SER A 257 8.70 -22.21 12.25
CA SER A 257 7.79 -21.23 12.86
C SER A 257 8.29 -20.78 14.23
N LEU A 258 8.80 -21.68 15.05
CA LEU A 258 9.33 -21.33 16.36
C LEU A 258 10.59 -20.46 16.25
N GLU A 259 11.51 -20.79 15.34
CA GLU A 259 12.70 -19.96 15.05
C GLU A 259 12.29 -18.56 14.60
N ALA A 260 11.32 -18.46 13.67
CA ALA A 260 10.84 -17.17 13.17
C ALA A 260 10.18 -16.31 14.26
N LEU A 261 9.35 -16.92 15.11
CA LEU A 261 8.72 -16.24 16.26
C LEU A 261 9.77 -15.79 17.30
N SER A 262 10.76 -16.62 17.60
CA SER A 262 11.85 -16.24 18.51
C SER A 262 12.69 -15.09 17.93
N GLN A 263 13.08 -15.20 16.65
CA GLN A 263 13.91 -14.20 15.96
C GLN A 263 13.19 -12.85 15.79
N SER A 264 11.86 -12.85 15.58
CA SER A 264 11.06 -11.64 15.46
C SER A 264 10.78 -10.93 16.79
N GLY A 265 11.08 -11.57 17.92
CA GLY A 265 10.77 -11.08 19.26
C GLY A 265 9.34 -11.38 19.72
N ALA A 266 8.59 -12.21 18.99
CA ALA A 266 7.22 -12.55 19.37
C ALA A 266 7.14 -13.30 20.74
N PHE A 267 8.21 -13.94 21.16
CA PHE A 267 8.32 -14.62 22.44
C PHE A 267 9.00 -13.78 23.55
N ASP A 268 9.35 -12.51 23.31
CA ASP A 268 10.06 -11.69 24.30
C ASP A 268 9.26 -11.52 25.60
N SER A 269 7.94 -11.64 25.58
CA SER A 269 7.09 -11.60 26.77
C SER A 269 7.01 -12.92 27.55
N LEU A 270 7.47 -14.02 26.99
CA LEU A 270 7.45 -15.36 27.59
C LEU A 270 8.85 -15.90 27.92
N SER A 271 9.90 -15.17 27.55
CA SER A 271 11.29 -15.57 27.74
C SER A 271 12.06 -14.54 28.53
N PRO A 272 13.05 -14.93 29.35
CA PRO A 272 13.95 -13.98 30.01
C PRO A 272 14.71 -13.10 29.03
N SER A 273 15.08 -13.61 27.86
CA SER A 273 15.71 -12.85 26.78
C SER A 273 15.43 -13.49 25.42
N ARG A 274 15.65 -12.72 24.33
CA ARG A 274 15.49 -13.23 22.95
C ARG A 274 16.54 -14.30 22.60
N SER A 275 17.75 -14.17 23.10
CA SER A 275 18.80 -15.19 22.96
C SER A 275 18.39 -16.53 23.54
N ILE A 276 17.77 -16.52 24.72
CA ILE A 276 17.23 -17.72 25.37
C ILE A 276 16.07 -18.28 24.56
N ALA A 277 15.15 -17.45 24.08
CA ALA A 277 14.04 -17.91 23.24
C ALA A 277 14.54 -18.64 21.97
N ILE A 278 15.58 -18.09 21.32
CA ILE A 278 16.18 -18.71 20.12
C ILE A 278 16.87 -20.04 20.48
N ALA A 279 17.63 -20.08 21.56
CA ALA A 279 18.34 -21.28 22.01
C ALA A 279 17.38 -22.40 22.46
N SER A 280 16.23 -22.04 23.01
CA SER A 280 15.24 -22.99 23.55
C SER A 280 14.43 -23.73 22.47
N VAL A 281 14.46 -23.31 21.20
CA VAL A 281 13.60 -23.87 20.14
C VAL A 281 13.70 -25.39 20.01
N GLN A 282 14.90 -25.95 20.09
CA GLN A 282 15.09 -27.42 19.96
C GLN A 282 14.45 -28.18 21.13
N ASP A 283 14.53 -27.62 22.32
CA ASP A 283 14.01 -28.26 23.52
C ASP A 283 12.49 -28.11 23.62
N MET A 284 11.93 -26.97 23.18
CA MET A 284 10.50 -26.81 23.00
C MET A 284 9.91 -27.87 22.06
N LEU A 285 10.63 -28.23 20.97
CA LEU A 285 10.21 -29.27 20.02
C LEU A 285 10.23 -30.65 20.66
N LYS A 286 11.23 -30.96 21.48
CA LYS A 286 11.33 -32.24 22.20
C LYS A 286 10.19 -32.37 23.22
N ASP A 287 9.95 -31.33 24.01
CA ASP A 287 8.91 -31.29 25.04
C ASP A 287 7.51 -31.49 24.44
N GLY A 288 7.21 -30.76 23.35
CA GLY A 288 5.95 -30.91 22.61
C GLY A 288 5.77 -32.30 21.94
N SER A 289 6.88 -33.04 21.71
CA SER A 289 6.84 -34.40 21.16
C SER A 289 6.50 -35.46 22.23
N ASN A 290 6.90 -35.25 23.45
CA ASN A 290 6.71 -36.20 24.55
C ASN A 290 5.25 -36.29 25.04
N LYS A 291 4.39 -35.30 24.76
CA LYS A 291 2.96 -35.35 25.09
C LYS A 291 2.22 -36.57 24.57
N ASN A 292 2.57 -37.07 23.38
CA ASN A 292 1.93 -38.24 22.79
C ASN A 292 2.39 -39.58 23.42
N SER A 293 3.50 -39.56 24.14
CA SER A 293 3.99 -40.73 24.89
C SER A 293 3.31 -40.85 26.27
N ILE A 294 2.96 -39.75 26.89
CA ILE A 294 2.35 -39.70 28.23
C ILE A 294 0.84 -39.97 28.16
N SER A 295 0.13 -39.59 27.08
CA SER A 295 -1.30 -39.93 26.92
C SER A 295 -1.56 -41.45 26.75
N ASN A 296 -0.54 -42.25 26.46
CA ASN A 296 -0.61 -43.72 26.37
C ASN A 296 -0.12 -44.46 27.62
N LEU A 297 0.42 -43.75 28.61
CA LEU A 297 0.77 -44.32 29.91
C LEU A 297 -0.41 -44.07 30.87
N LYS A 298 -1.32 -45.03 30.93
CA LYS A 298 -2.34 -45.11 31.97
C LYS A 298 -1.69 -45.09 33.36
N SER A 299 -2.21 -44.20 34.21
CA SER A 299 -2.34 -44.33 35.68
C SER A 299 -1.25 -45.17 36.35
N GLY A 300 -0.21 -44.53 36.89
CA GLY A 300 0.71 -45.23 37.80
C GLY A 300 1.91 -44.45 38.30
N ASP A 301 2.20 -43.27 37.83
CA ASP A 301 3.35 -42.52 38.32
C ASP A 301 2.89 -41.53 39.41
N LEU A 302 2.91 -42.03 40.67
CA LEU A 302 2.57 -41.30 41.90
C LEU A 302 3.63 -40.24 42.26
N PHE A 303 4.66 -40.04 41.46
CA PHE A 303 5.81 -39.16 41.74
C PHE A 303 5.98 -37.99 40.77
N ALA A 304 4.98 -37.67 39.98
CA ALA A 304 5.03 -36.53 39.03
C ALA A 304 4.86 -35.13 39.63
N ASP A 305 4.62 -35.08 40.96
CA ASP A 305 4.29 -33.80 41.66
C ASP A 305 5.40 -33.24 42.58
N PHE A 306 6.60 -33.78 42.52
CA PHE A 306 7.71 -33.38 43.41
C PHE A 306 8.94 -32.86 42.69
N ASP A 307 8.81 -31.81 41.83
CA ASP A 307 9.99 -30.99 41.48
C ASP A 307 9.58 -29.50 41.30
N GLU A 308 9.18 -28.89 42.42
CA GLU A 308 8.94 -27.43 42.52
C GLU A 308 10.22 -26.57 42.33
N THR A 309 11.39 -27.17 42.14
CA THR A 309 12.70 -26.50 42.12
C THR A 309 13.38 -26.53 40.73
N PHE A 310 12.78 -27.17 39.71
CA PHE A 310 13.41 -27.22 38.39
C PHE A 310 13.17 -25.93 37.62
N ASP A 311 14.22 -25.07 37.53
CA ASP A 311 14.22 -23.92 36.64
C ASP A 311 14.57 -24.40 35.19
N PRO A 312 13.62 -24.40 34.27
CA PRO A 312 13.88 -24.83 32.91
C PRO A 312 14.88 -23.95 32.17
N TYR A 313 15.21 -22.78 32.70
CA TYR A 313 16.19 -21.85 32.13
C TYR A 313 17.60 -22.03 32.70
N GLU A 314 17.80 -22.88 33.71
CA GLU A 314 19.12 -23.15 34.37
C GLU A 314 20.24 -23.40 33.35
N LYS A 315 19.97 -24.22 32.35
CA LYS A 315 20.96 -24.58 31.32
C LYS A 315 21.31 -23.42 30.35
N TYR A 316 20.52 -22.34 30.35
CA TYR A 316 20.74 -21.20 29.51
C TYR A 316 21.35 -19.99 30.23
N LYS A 317 21.67 -20.10 31.52
CA LYS A 317 22.21 -19.02 32.35
C LYS A 317 23.45 -18.34 31.78
N ASN A 318 24.27 -19.08 31.03
CA ASN A 318 25.51 -18.58 30.44
C ASN A 318 25.34 -18.01 29.02
N ILE A 319 24.12 -17.96 28.51
CA ILE A 319 23.85 -17.39 27.20
C ILE A 319 23.88 -15.86 27.33
N GLN A 320 24.77 -15.24 26.57
CA GLN A 320 24.84 -13.77 26.50
C GLN A 320 23.65 -13.21 25.74
N ASP A 321 23.19 -12.04 26.14
CA ASP A 321 22.18 -11.31 25.39
C ASP A 321 22.67 -10.91 24.01
N LEU A 322 21.72 -10.86 23.06
CA LEU A 322 22.03 -10.42 21.70
C LEU A 322 22.55 -8.99 21.70
N THR A 323 23.61 -8.74 20.96
CA THR A 323 24.00 -7.39 20.59
C THR A 323 22.90 -6.78 19.70
N LEU A 324 22.82 -5.45 19.65
CA LEU A 324 21.88 -4.77 18.76
C LEU A 324 22.04 -5.22 17.29
N SER A 325 23.27 -5.45 16.84
CA SER A 325 23.54 -5.92 15.47
C SER A 325 22.92 -7.28 15.19
N GLU A 326 23.13 -8.25 16.10
CA GLU A 326 22.54 -9.60 15.98
C GLU A 326 21.02 -9.56 16.05
N GLN A 327 20.46 -8.74 16.94
CA GLN A 327 19.01 -8.55 17.02
C GLN A 327 18.44 -8.03 15.69
N LEU A 328 19.07 -7.02 15.10
CA LEU A 328 18.66 -6.45 13.82
C LEU A 328 18.79 -7.46 12.67
N GLU A 329 19.80 -8.31 12.66
CA GLU A 329 19.94 -9.39 11.67
C GLU A 329 18.80 -10.41 11.78
N PHE A 330 18.43 -10.81 12.99
CA PHE A 330 17.29 -11.71 13.22
C PHE A 330 15.96 -11.07 12.81
N GLU A 331 15.75 -9.78 13.09
CA GLU A 331 14.57 -9.04 12.64
C GLU A 331 14.53 -9.00 11.10
N LYS A 332 15.64 -8.65 10.43
CA LYS A 332 15.73 -8.65 8.96
C LYS A 332 15.40 -10.01 8.36
N LYS A 333 15.85 -11.07 8.99
CA LYS A 333 15.60 -12.45 8.54
C LYS A 333 14.13 -12.84 8.70
N SER A 334 13.52 -12.55 9.84
CA SER A 334 12.16 -12.98 10.20
C SER A 334 11.07 -12.02 9.72
N LEU A 335 11.30 -10.71 9.77
CA LEU A 335 10.34 -9.67 9.37
C LEU A 335 10.60 -9.13 7.96
N GLY A 336 11.85 -9.19 7.49
CA GLY A 336 12.29 -8.63 6.22
C GLY A 336 12.79 -7.19 6.30
N TYR A 337 12.72 -6.57 7.46
CA TYR A 337 13.20 -5.21 7.74
C TYR A 337 13.65 -5.11 9.21
N TYR A 338 14.25 -3.98 9.57
CA TYR A 338 14.72 -3.69 10.92
C TYR A 338 13.61 -3.00 11.72
N LEU A 339 13.17 -3.63 12.82
CA LEU A 339 12.07 -3.12 13.64
C LEU A 339 12.57 -2.29 14.82
N SER A 340 13.66 -2.75 15.49
CA SER A 340 14.16 -2.13 16.72
C SER A 340 15.12 -0.97 16.48
N GLY A 341 15.49 -0.70 15.23
CA GLY A 341 16.42 0.34 14.85
C GLY A 341 16.97 0.13 13.44
N HIS A 342 17.94 0.90 13.03
CA HIS A 342 18.61 0.73 11.73
C HIS A 342 20.11 0.58 11.94
N PRO A 343 20.82 -0.33 11.22
CA PRO A 343 22.26 -0.53 11.38
C PRO A 343 23.08 0.75 11.21
N VAL A 344 22.69 1.64 10.30
CA VAL A 344 23.33 2.94 10.10
C VAL A 344 23.16 3.83 11.34
N ALA A 345 22.02 3.78 12.03
CA ALA A 345 21.81 4.56 13.24
C ALA A 345 22.78 4.18 14.37
N ALA A 346 23.13 2.90 14.47
CA ALA A 346 24.08 2.41 15.48
C ALA A 346 25.50 2.98 15.29
N ILE A 347 25.88 3.32 14.07
CA ILE A 347 27.20 3.89 13.74
C ILE A 347 27.15 5.40 13.49
N LYS A 348 25.95 6.00 13.47
CA LYS A 348 25.73 7.40 13.09
C LYS A 348 26.66 8.38 13.83
N ASN A 349 26.81 8.19 15.14
CA ASN A 349 27.67 9.07 15.94
C ASN A 349 29.15 8.99 15.58
N LYS A 350 29.61 7.82 15.08
CA LYS A 350 31.01 7.61 14.67
C LYS A 350 31.31 8.20 13.29
N VAL A 351 30.29 8.38 12.45
CA VAL A 351 30.46 8.72 11.03
C VAL A 351 29.82 10.06 10.64
N ASN A 352 29.26 10.81 11.60
CA ASN A 352 28.63 12.12 11.35
C ASN A 352 29.53 13.13 10.65
N ARG A 353 30.85 13.01 10.81
CA ARG A 353 31.83 13.91 10.13
C ARG A 353 31.98 13.64 8.64
N ILE A 354 31.57 12.47 8.16
CA ILE A 354 31.74 12.03 6.76
C ILE A 354 30.45 12.25 5.98
N ARG A 355 29.28 12.18 6.65
CA ARG A 355 27.96 12.33 6.04
C ARG A 355 27.60 13.79 5.84
N SER A 356 27.17 14.18 4.65
CA SER A 356 26.63 15.52 4.38
C SER A 356 25.10 15.59 4.46
N HIS A 357 24.39 14.53 4.06
CA HIS A 357 22.91 14.47 4.03
C HIS A 357 22.41 13.08 4.41
N SER A 358 21.12 12.97 4.74
CA SER A 358 20.35 11.72 4.74
C SER A 358 19.61 11.57 3.41
N ILE A 359 19.12 10.37 3.10
CA ILE A 359 18.34 10.14 1.88
C ILE A 359 17.09 11.03 1.87
N SER A 360 16.40 11.18 3.00
CA SER A 360 15.20 12.03 3.13
C SER A 360 15.45 13.53 2.91
N GLU A 361 16.70 13.98 3.02
CA GLU A 361 17.11 15.37 2.81
C GLU A 361 17.52 15.66 1.36
N LEU A 362 17.62 14.63 0.50
CA LEU A 362 18.02 14.81 -0.89
C LEU A 362 16.92 15.52 -1.68
N THR A 363 17.30 16.58 -2.37
CA THR A 363 16.47 17.33 -3.31
C THR A 363 17.15 17.40 -4.68
N ASN A 364 16.41 17.77 -5.72
CA ASN A 364 16.94 17.91 -7.08
C ASN A 364 18.03 19.00 -7.20
N ASP A 365 18.12 19.89 -6.22
CA ASP A 365 19.09 21.00 -6.22
C ASP A 365 20.47 20.57 -5.71
N ILE A 366 20.56 19.40 -5.05
CA ILE A 366 21.81 18.90 -4.48
C ILE A 366 22.63 18.21 -5.57
N LYS A 367 23.69 18.88 -6.03
CA LYS A 367 24.58 18.35 -7.08
C LYS A 367 25.51 17.24 -6.61
N LYS A 368 25.89 17.23 -5.33
CA LYS A 368 26.81 16.24 -4.74
C LYS A 368 26.48 16.03 -3.26
N SER A 369 26.42 14.78 -2.84
CA SER A 369 26.17 14.40 -1.45
C SER A 369 27.03 13.21 -1.05
N SER A 370 27.41 13.13 0.23
CA SER A 370 28.03 11.98 0.86
C SER A 370 26.98 11.31 1.77
N LEU A 371 26.64 10.08 1.46
CA LEU A 371 25.64 9.30 2.19
C LEU A 371 26.31 8.12 2.90
N ILE A 372 25.78 7.74 4.05
CA ILE A 372 26.14 6.50 4.73
C ILE A 372 24.91 5.62 4.72
N CYS A 373 24.97 4.54 3.98
CA CYS A 373 23.84 3.69 3.69
C CYS A 373 24.21 2.21 3.82
N LEU A 374 23.22 1.40 4.11
CA LEU A 374 23.29 -0.05 3.96
C LEU A 374 22.92 -0.42 2.53
N ILE A 375 23.74 -1.20 1.84
CA ILE A 375 23.42 -1.73 0.52
C ILE A 375 22.50 -2.93 0.68
N ASN A 376 21.25 -2.81 0.25
CA ASN A 376 20.25 -3.88 0.31
C ASN A 376 20.35 -4.84 -0.87
N SER A 377 20.60 -4.33 -2.08
CA SER A 377 20.79 -5.14 -3.27
C SER A 377 21.60 -4.43 -4.34
N VAL A 378 22.29 -5.23 -5.15
CA VAL A 378 23.03 -4.78 -6.34
C VAL A 378 22.53 -5.62 -7.51
N ARG A 379 22.01 -4.98 -8.56
CA ARG A 379 21.56 -5.65 -9.78
C ARG A 379 22.29 -5.06 -10.98
N GLN A 380 22.98 -5.91 -11.72
CA GLN A 380 23.66 -5.50 -12.95
C GLN A 380 22.89 -6.01 -14.17
N ILE A 381 22.62 -5.10 -15.11
CA ILE A 381 22.00 -5.41 -16.41
C ILE A 381 22.84 -4.79 -17.52
N LYS A 382 22.58 -5.17 -18.77
CA LYS A 382 23.16 -4.49 -19.93
C LYS A 382 22.13 -3.47 -20.47
N ASP A 383 22.59 -2.26 -20.78
CA ASP A 383 21.77 -1.25 -21.44
C ASP A 383 21.49 -1.66 -22.91
N ARG A 384 20.68 -0.85 -23.62
CA ARG A 384 20.36 -1.08 -25.04
C ARG A 384 21.58 -1.06 -25.98
N LYS A 385 22.70 -0.52 -25.51
CA LYS A 385 23.99 -0.45 -26.22
C LYS A 385 24.99 -1.52 -25.77
N GLY A 386 24.55 -2.48 -24.92
CA GLY A 386 25.39 -3.58 -24.42
C GLY A 386 26.32 -3.19 -23.27
N LYS A 387 26.29 -1.94 -22.77
CA LYS A 387 27.12 -1.49 -21.64
C LYS A 387 26.54 -1.96 -20.32
N PRO A 388 27.39 -2.29 -19.32
CA PRO A 388 26.90 -2.67 -17.99
C PRO A 388 26.26 -1.47 -17.30
N LEU A 389 25.05 -1.67 -16.80
CA LEU A 389 24.29 -0.73 -15.97
C LEU A 389 24.03 -1.39 -14.62
N THR A 390 24.47 -0.76 -13.53
CA THR A 390 24.33 -1.30 -12.18
C THR A 390 23.30 -0.50 -11.41
N PHE A 391 22.27 -1.18 -10.91
CA PHE A 391 21.30 -0.63 -9.98
C PHE A 391 21.71 -1.05 -8.57
N ILE A 392 21.82 -0.08 -7.68
CA ILE A 392 22.12 -0.29 -6.27
C ILE A 392 20.93 0.25 -5.48
N ASN A 393 20.34 -0.63 -4.67
CA ASN A 393 19.33 -0.25 -3.68
C ASN A 393 20.03 -0.13 -2.33
N PHE A 394 19.91 1.04 -1.71
CA PHE A 394 20.54 1.33 -0.42
C PHE A 394 19.58 2.13 0.48
N ASP A 395 19.80 2.02 1.78
CA ASP A 395 18.90 2.49 2.84
C ASP A 395 19.74 3.06 3.98
N ASP A 396 19.34 4.22 4.52
CA ASP A 396 19.98 4.86 5.68
C ASP A 396 19.03 4.95 6.90
N GLY A 397 17.87 4.31 6.82
CA GLY A 397 16.80 4.37 7.81
C GLY A 397 15.88 5.58 7.68
N THR A 398 16.17 6.53 6.77
CA THR A 398 15.32 7.70 6.49
C THR A 398 14.65 7.62 5.13
N GLY A 399 15.14 6.76 4.24
CA GLY A 399 14.63 6.52 2.90
C GLY A 399 15.40 5.38 2.19
N ILE A 400 14.87 4.96 1.04
CA ILE A 400 15.46 3.93 0.16
C ILE A 400 15.67 4.53 -1.22
#